data_d293da05ad80fddb5758baba90b90402
#
_entry.id   d293da05ad80fddb5758baba90b90402
#
_cell.length_a   1.000
_cell.length_b   1.000
_cell.length_c   1.000
_cell.angle_alpha   90.00
_cell.angle_beta   90.00
_cell.angle_gamma   90.00
#
_symmetry.space_group_name_H-M   'P 1'
#
loop_
_entity.id
_entity.type
_entity.pdbx_description
1 polymer ?
#
loop_
_entity_poly.entity_id
_entity_poly.type
_entity_poly.pdbx_seq_one_letter_code
_entity_poly.pdbx_strand_id
1 'polypeptide(L)'
;MKIIAGGCSFTYNNEMTWAGEVAKEHDLTNMGSCAAGNDYIARSVIHEMDKHESNIILVCQWSGIHRRSYYINHQHTLHRDLVSGDWPDWAGDYTRINEDAVKQQEFWIKTGGNNISKPGSSDRIHNFFVKPYAKYFYSEEQSLVESLENILRVQYYCSSRKIQNIMFWWKKELENYEMSRYSKQLYEQVLKQNTVWLEDLGSWCIENTDLLQKDLDEGNHPTLEQHQSYARQVVLPSISKLM
;
A
#
# COMPACT_ATOMS: atom_id res chain seq x y z
N MET A 1 -13.67 -2.86 19.87
CA MET A 1 -12.33 -2.44 19.40
C MET A 1 -12.42 -2.21 17.91
N LYS A 2 -11.79 -1.17 17.40
CA LYS A 2 -11.80 -0.82 15.99
C LYS A 2 -10.55 -1.34 15.27
N ILE A 3 -10.72 -1.84 14.05
CA ILE A 3 -9.61 -2.22 13.18
C ILE A 3 -9.41 -1.13 12.12
N ILE A 4 -8.19 -0.68 11.93
CA ILE A 4 -7.81 0.17 10.80
C ILE A 4 -7.00 -0.69 9.84
N ALA A 5 -7.50 -0.86 8.61
CA ALA A 5 -6.80 -1.61 7.57
C ALA A 5 -6.11 -0.63 6.61
N GLY A 6 -4.82 -0.80 6.39
CA GLY A 6 -4.04 -0.03 5.40
C GLY A 6 -3.47 -0.92 4.31
N GLY A 7 -3.32 -0.37 3.10
CA GLY A 7 -2.69 -1.13 2.02
C GLY A 7 -2.94 -0.58 0.61
N CYS A 8 -2.55 -1.35 -0.38
CA CYS A 8 -2.76 -1.05 -1.80
C CYS A 8 -4.05 -1.69 -2.34
N SER A 9 -4.09 -2.02 -3.63
CA SER A 9 -5.23 -2.67 -4.28
C SER A 9 -5.61 -4.03 -3.64
N PHE A 10 -4.67 -4.70 -3.00
CA PHE A 10 -4.90 -5.94 -2.25
C PHE A 10 -5.65 -5.74 -0.93
N THR A 11 -5.92 -4.50 -0.55
CA THR A 11 -6.70 -4.12 0.65
C THR A 11 -7.91 -3.27 0.30
N TYR A 12 -7.88 -2.56 -0.83
CA TYR A 12 -8.77 -1.44 -1.19
C TYR A 12 -10.27 -1.74 -1.10
N ASN A 13 -10.73 -2.87 -1.58
CA ASN A 13 -12.17 -3.14 -1.66
C ASN A 13 -12.58 -4.21 -0.66
N ASN A 14 -13.46 -3.86 0.30
CA ASN A 14 -13.98 -4.82 1.28
C ASN A 14 -14.74 -5.99 0.64
N GLU A 15 -15.33 -5.82 -0.54
CA GLU A 15 -16.04 -6.90 -1.22
C GLU A 15 -15.11 -7.90 -1.92
N MET A 16 -13.84 -7.52 -2.13
CA MET A 16 -12.92 -8.27 -2.98
C MET A 16 -11.59 -8.63 -2.31
N THR A 17 -11.37 -8.23 -1.06
CA THR A 17 -10.07 -8.41 -0.40
C THR A 17 -10.19 -9.01 1.01
N TRP A 18 -9.04 -9.34 1.61
CA TRP A 18 -8.94 -9.84 2.98
C TRP A 18 -9.62 -8.91 4.01
N ALA A 19 -9.58 -7.59 3.75
CA ALA A 19 -10.17 -6.59 4.64
C ALA A 19 -11.69 -6.78 4.79
N GLY A 20 -12.37 -7.21 3.73
CA GLY A 20 -13.80 -7.49 3.79
C GLY A 20 -14.16 -8.68 4.67
N GLU A 21 -13.31 -9.69 4.75
CA GLU A 21 -13.54 -10.81 5.67
C GLU A 21 -13.37 -10.36 7.12
N VAL A 22 -12.37 -9.52 7.41
CA VAL A 22 -12.18 -8.90 8.73
C VAL A 22 -13.37 -8.00 9.10
N ALA A 23 -13.94 -7.27 8.13
CA ALA A 23 -15.09 -6.39 8.36
C ALA A 23 -16.38 -7.13 8.74
N LYS A 24 -16.48 -8.43 8.47
CA LYS A 24 -17.63 -9.24 8.90
C LYS A 24 -17.64 -9.48 10.41
N GLU A 25 -16.49 -9.49 11.04
CA GLU A 25 -16.32 -9.83 12.45
C GLU A 25 -15.99 -8.61 13.33
N HIS A 26 -15.47 -7.54 12.72
CA HIS A 26 -14.96 -6.37 13.44
C HIS A 26 -15.43 -5.05 12.82
N ASP A 27 -15.51 -4.00 13.66
CA ASP A 27 -15.64 -2.61 13.19
C ASP A 27 -14.35 -2.21 12.47
N LEU A 28 -14.39 -2.17 11.15
CA LEU A 28 -13.22 -1.92 10.31
C LEU A 28 -13.35 -0.63 9.51
N THR A 29 -12.31 0.20 9.56
CA THR A 29 -12.10 1.31 8.63
C THR A 29 -11.01 0.90 7.62
N ASN A 30 -11.36 0.83 6.33
CA ASN A 30 -10.44 0.45 5.27
C ASN A 30 -9.84 1.69 4.59
N MET A 31 -8.53 1.89 4.79
CA MET A 31 -7.72 2.95 4.17
C MET A 31 -6.94 2.46 2.94
N GLY A 32 -7.21 1.24 2.48
CA GLY A 32 -6.59 0.68 1.27
C GLY A 32 -6.92 1.51 0.03
N SER A 33 -5.98 1.61 -0.90
CA SER A 33 -6.17 2.37 -2.13
C SER A 33 -5.41 1.76 -3.30
N CYS A 34 -6.07 1.64 -4.45
CA CYS A 34 -5.45 1.10 -5.66
C CYS A 34 -4.14 1.83 -5.98
N ALA A 35 -3.10 1.06 -6.38
CA ALA A 35 -1.78 1.56 -6.74
C ALA A 35 -1.05 2.37 -5.65
N ALA A 36 -1.52 2.34 -4.40
CA ALA A 36 -0.89 3.08 -3.30
C ALA A 36 0.58 2.67 -3.13
N GLY A 37 1.45 3.67 -3.00
CA GLY A 37 2.82 3.50 -2.54
C GLY A 37 2.89 3.48 -1.01
N ASN A 38 4.02 3.03 -0.48
CA ASN A 38 4.19 2.89 0.97
C ASN A 38 4.16 4.23 1.72
N ASP A 39 4.50 5.32 1.05
CA ASP A 39 4.36 6.69 1.54
C ASP A 39 2.89 7.11 1.76
N TYR A 40 2.02 6.79 0.80
CA TYR A 40 0.57 7.03 0.94
C TYR A 40 -0.03 6.13 2.03
N ILE A 41 0.31 4.84 2.02
CA ILE A 41 -0.17 3.89 3.04
C ILE A 41 0.15 4.40 4.43
N ALA A 42 1.41 4.76 4.69
CA ALA A 42 1.83 5.26 5.98
C ALA A 42 1.08 6.53 6.41
N ARG A 43 0.90 7.50 5.51
CA ARG A 43 0.18 8.75 5.82
C ARG A 43 -1.29 8.52 6.07
N SER A 44 -1.96 7.70 5.25
CA SER A 44 -3.39 7.44 5.39
C SER A 44 -3.73 6.72 6.68
N VAL A 45 -2.94 5.70 7.07
CA VAL A 45 -3.21 4.99 8.33
C VAL A 45 -2.90 5.84 9.55
N ILE A 46 -1.83 6.65 9.55
CA ILE A 46 -1.54 7.58 10.64
C ILE A 46 -2.66 8.61 10.78
N HIS A 47 -3.07 9.22 9.67
CA HIS A 47 -4.18 10.19 9.69
C HIS A 47 -5.48 9.59 10.22
N GLU A 48 -5.79 8.34 9.85
CA GLU A 48 -6.97 7.69 10.39
C GLU A 48 -6.83 7.36 11.87
N MET A 49 -5.67 6.83 12.29
CA MET A 49 -5.40 6.55 13.70
C MET A 49 -5.48 7.80 14.59
N ASP A 50 -5.14 8.98 14.07
CA ASP A 50 -5.24 10.26 14.79
C ASP A 50 -6.66 10.63 15.18
N LYS A 51 -7.68 10.14 14.47
CA LYS A 51 -9.09 10.41 14.76
C LYS A 51 -9.63 9.61 15.97
N HIS A 52 -8.83 8.66 16.47
CA HIS A 52 -9.22 7.75 17.52
C HIS A 52 -8.29 7.88 18.72
N GLU A 53 -8.84 8.01 19.94
CA GLU A 53 -8.02 8.17 21.15
C GLU A 53 -7.36 6.87 21.61
N SER A 54 -8.06 5.74 21.50
CA SER A 54 -7.59 4.44 21.97
C SER A 54 -8.43 3.29 21.41
N ASN A 55 -8.07 2.05 21.77
CA ASN A 55 -8.82 0.84 21.47
C ASN A 55 -8.90 0.52 19.96
N ILE A 56 -7.76 0.69 19.29
CA ILE A 56 -7.59 0.34 17.89
C ILE A 56 -6.47 -0.68 17.70
N ILE A 57 -6.62 -1.52 16.67
CA ILE A 57 -5.54 -2.34 16.10
C ILE A 57 -5.32 -1.88 14.66
N LEU A 58 -4.06 -1.65 14.29
CA LEU A 58 -3.67 -1.45 12.91
C LEU A 58 -3.36 -2.79 12.24
N VAL A 59 -3.94 -3.05 11.07
CA VAL A 59 -3.54 -4.14 10.17
C VAL A 59 -3.09 -3.51 8.85
N CYS A 60 -1.79 -3.56 8.57
CA CYS A 60 -1.19 -2.84 7.45
C CYS A 60 -0.52 -3.78 6.46
N GLN A 61 -1.01 -3.78 5.23
CA GLN A 61 -0.40 -4.47 4.09
C GLN A 61 0.48 -3.49 3.33
N TRP A 62 1.78 -3.78 3.24
CA TRP A 62 2.74 -2.98 2.49
C TRP A 62 2.76 -3.36 1.02
N SER A 63 3.01 -2.36 0.18
CA SER A 63 3.01 -2.46 -1.28
C SER A 63 4.43 -2.61 -1.83
N GLY A 64 4.56 -2.80 -3.15
CA GLY A 64 5.86 -2.81 -3.83
C GLY A 64 6.66 -1.53 -3.59
N ILE A 65 7.96 -1.67 -3.36
CA ILE A 65 8.85 -0.55 -3.03
C ILE A 65 8.97 0.50 -4.14
N HIS A 66 8.73 0.10 -5.38
CA HIS A 66 8.81 0.98 -6.55
C HIS A 66 7.58 1.88 -6.75
N ARG A 67 6.54 1.76 -5.92
CA ARG A 67 5.34 2.59 -5.98
C ARG A 67 5.55 3.90 -5.25
N ARG A 68 5.07 4.99 -5.87
CA ARG A 68 5.14 6.36 -5.32
C ARG A 68 3.78 7.01 -5.35
N SER A 69 3.55 7.93 -4.41
CA SER A 69 2.35 8.74 -4.36
C SER A 69 2.72 10.21 -4.17
N TYR A 70 2.20 11.06 -5.04
CA TYR A 70 2.48 12.48 -5.03
C TYR A 70 1.22 13.25 -4.67
N TYR A 71 1.33 14.10 -3.65
CA TYR A 71 0.24 14.97 -3.24
C TYR A 71 0.17 16.19 -4.15
N ILE A 72 -0.99 16.46 -4.68
CA ILE A 72 -1.28 17.58 -5.58
C ILE A 72 -2.40 18.41 -4.96
N ASN A 73 -2.17 19.71 -4.80
CA ASN A 73 -3.18 20.66 -4.37
C ASN A 73 -3.54 21.65 -5.50
N HIS A 74 -4.54 22.48 -5.27
CA HIS A 74 -5.06 23.46 -6.24
C HIS A 74 -4.01 24.49 -6.72
N GLN A 75 -2.92 24.69 -5.98
CA GLN A 75 -1.83 25.59 -6.36
C GLN A 75 -0.80 24.95 -7.30
N HIS A 76 -0.85 23.62 -7.42
CA HIS A 76 0.08 22.89 -8.28
C HIS A 76 -0.30 23.04 -9.74
N THR A 77 0.67 23.32 -10.62
CA THR A 77 0.43 23.49 -12.06
C THR A 77 -0.27 22.30 -12.71
N LEU A 78 0.10 21.08 -12.31
CA LEU A 78 -0.56 19.86 -12.76
C LEU A 78 -2.03 19.77 -12.35
N HIS A 79 -2.45 20.44 -11.27
CA HIS A 79 -3.85 20.40 -10.82
C HIS A 79 -4.80 20.92 -11.91
N ARG A 80 -4.46 22.03 -12.52
CA ARG A 80 -5.26 22.65 -13.60
C ARG A 80 -5.41 21.72 -14.80
N ASP A 81 -4.32 21.07 -15.21
CA ASP A 81 -4.31 20.16 -16.36
C ASP A 81 -5.09 18.87 -16.05
N LEU A 82 -5.14 18.49 -14.79
CA LEU A 82 -5.84 17.31 -14.30
C LEU A 82 -7.35 17.55 -14.14
N VAL A 83 -7.76 18.74 -13.76
CA VAL A 83 -9.19 19.12 -13.56
C VAL A 83 -9.87 19.50 -14.88
N SER A 84 -9.12 19.85 -15.93
CA SER A 84 -9.68 20.23 -17.23
C SER A 84 -10.32 19.09 -18.04
N GLY A 85 -10.24 17.86 -17.56
CA GLY A 85 -10.98 16.73 -18.15
C GLY A 85 -10.30 16.04 -19.33
N ASP A 86 -9.09 16.45 -19.72
CA ASP A 86 -8.29 15.79 -20.77
C ASP A 86 -7.52 14.56 -20.21
N TRP A 87 -8.17 13.81 -19.33
CA TRP A 87 -7.60 12.61 -18.77
C TRP A 87 -7.68 11.45 -19.75
N PRO A 88 -6.60 10.73 -19.98
CA PRO A 88 -6.69 9.45 -20.66
C PRO A 88 -7.48 8.46 -19.79
N ASP A 89 -8.33 7.64 -20.41
CA ASP A 89 -9.24 6.68 -19.75
C ASP A 89 -8.58 5.77 -18.71
N TRP A 90 -7.28 5.49 -18.88
CA TRP A 90 -6.50 4.68 -17.91
C TRP A 90 -6.11 5.44 -16.63
N ALA A 91 -6.09 6.77 -16.62
CA ALA A 91 -5.83 7.54 -15.41
C ALA A 91 -6.95 7.33 -14.38
N GLY A 92 -8.17 7.01 -14.83
CA GLY A 92 -9.28 6.65 -13.96
C GLY A 92 -9.04 5.40 -13.12
N ASP A 93 -8.31 4.41 -13.64
CA ASP A 93 -8.04 3.17 -12.91
C ASP A 93 -6.88 3.28 -11.91
N TYR A 94 -5.91 4.16 -12.15
CA TYR A 94 -4.69 4.27 -11.35
C TYR A 94 -4.58 5.57 -10.54
N THR A 95 -5.28 6.59 -10.95
CA THR A 95 -5.51 7.80 -10.18
C THR A 95 -6.98 7.81 -9.77
N ARG A 96 -7.39 6.99 -8.81
CA ARG A 96 -8.63 7.31 -8.13
C ARG A 96 -8.41 8.63 -7.40
N ILE A 97 -8.61 9.68 -8.15
CA ILE A 97 -9.02 10.94 -7.60
C ILE A 97 -10.37 10.61 -6.98
N ASN A 98 -10.41 10.53 -5.67
CA ASN A 98 -11.67 10.51 -4.97
C ASN A 98 -12.45 11.71 -5.51
N GLU A 99 -13.66 11.51 -6.01
CA GLU A 99 -14.50 12.62 -6.51
C GLU A 99 -14.66 13.72 -5.44
N ASP A 100 -14.63 13.33 -4.17
CA ASP A 100 -14.58 14.25 -3.04
C ASP A 100 -13.22 14.98 -2.94
N ALA A 101 -12.11 14.40 -3.34
CA ALA A 101 -10.81 15.07 -3.37
C ALA A 101 -10.72 16.10 -4.50
N VAL A 102 -11.37 15.87 -5.62
CA VAL A 102 -11.53 16.90 -6.68
C VAL A 102 -12.33 18.07 -6.14
N LYS A 103 -13.42 17.82 -5.41
CA LYS A 103 -14.21 18.86 -4.72
C LYS A 103 -13.42 19.57 -3.64
N GLN A 104 -12.51 18.87 -2.96
CA GLN A 104 -11.63 19.42 -1.91
C GLN A 104 -10.38 20.10 -2.49
N GLN A 105 -10.19 20.10 -3.81
CA GLN A 105 -9.03 20.67 -4.50
C GLN A 105 -7.69 20.04 -4.12
N GLU A 106 -7.70 18.80 -3.65
CA GLU A 106 -6.53 18.05 -3.20
C GLU A 106 -6.60 16.59 -3.63
N PHE A 107 -5.52 16.03 -4.17
CA PHE A 107 -5.49 14.63 -4.58
C PHE A 107 -4.09 14.03 -4.64
N TRP A 108 -4.02 12.72 -4.77
CA TRP A 108 -2.79 11.97 -4.89
C TRP A 108 -2.62 11.37 -6.27
N ILE A 109 -1.50 11.65 -6.92
CA ILE A 109 -1.06 10.89 -8.10
C ILE A 109 -0.27 9.68 -7.59
N LYS A 110 -0.65 8.49 -8.02
CA LYS A 110 0.00 7.25 -7.67
C LYS A 110 0.72 6.68 -8.89
N THR A 111 2.00 6.37 -8.75
CA THR A 111 2.84 5.87 -9.84
C THR A 111 3.56 4.60 -9.41
N GLY A 112 3.85 3.72 -10.34
CA GLY A 112 4.60 2.50 -10.09
C GLY A 112 3.86 1.21 -10.48
N GLY A 113 4.46 0.07 -10.22
CA GLY A 113 3.97 -1.21 -10.68
C GLY A 113 4.15 -1.38 -12.18
N ASN A 114 3.24 -2.09 -12.82
CA ASN A 114 3.30 -2.38 -14.26
C ASN A 114 3.35 -1.12 -15.16
N ASN A 115 3.10 0.06 -14.61
CA ASN A 115 3.09 1.31 -15.36
C ASN A 115 4.49 1.86 -15.65
N ILE A 116 5.49 1.52 -14.84
CA ILE A 116 6.89 1.93 -15.10
C ILE A 116 7.46 1.14 -16.28
N SER A 117 7.00 -0.09 -16.47
CA SER A 117 7.58 -1.05 -17.45
C SER A 117 6.83 -1.13 -18.78
N LYS A 118 5.67 -0.48 -18.97
CA LYS A 118 4.95 -0.52 -20.26
C LYS A 118 5.49 0.54 -21.23
N PRO A 119 6.31 0.15 -22.24
CA PRO A 119 6.68 1.06 -23.30
C PRO A 119 5.46 1.33 -24.18
N GLY A 120 5.12 2.60 -24.40
CA GLY A 120 4.18 2.98 -25.46
C GLY A 120 2.90 3.66 -25.05
N SER A 121 2.70 4.05 -23.78
CA SER A 121 1.56 4.91 -23.48
C SER A 121 1.78 6.30 -24.10
N SER A 122 0.80 6.77 -24.88
CA SER A 122 0.76 8.13 -25.47
C SER A 122 0.52 9.21 -24.43
N ASP A 123 0.48 8.86 -23.17
CA ASP A 123 0.07 9.67 -22.06
C ASP A 123 1.12 10.73 -21.68
N ARG A 124 0.66 11.97 -21.56
CA ARG A 124 1.50 13.11 -21.20
C ARG A 124 2.15 12.96 -19.82
N ILE A 125 1.41 12.52 -18.80
CA ILE A 125 1.93 12.36 -17.45
C ILE A 125 2.99 11.25 -17.41
N HIS A 126 2.72 10.12 -18.07
CA HIS A 126 3.68 9.04 -18.19
C HIS A 126 4.95 9.51 -18.90
N ASN A 127 4.82 10.22 -20.01
CA ASN A 127 5.95 10.68 -20.81
C ASN A 127 6.74 11.83 -20.15
N PHE A 128 6.04 12.77 -19.50
CA PHE A 128 6.67 13.94 -18.89
C PHE A 128 7.18 13.70 -17.47
N PHE A 129 6.58 12.80 -16.72
CA PHE A 129 6.91 12.60 -15.33
C PHE A 129 7.43 11.19 -15.02
N VAL A 130 6.67 10.13 -15.35
CA VAL A 130 7.03 8.77 -14.96
C VAL A 130 8.28 8.27 -15.68
N LYS A 131 8.38 8.47 -17.00
CA LYS A 131 9.58 8.06 -17.77
C LYS A 131 10.85 8.79 -17.37
N PRO A 132 10.88 10.13 -17.29
CA PRO A 132 12.06 10.84 -16.81
C PRO A 132 12.42 10.47 -15.37
N TYR A 133 11.42 10.33 -14.50
CA TYR A 133 11.66 9.88 -13.13
C TYR A 133 12.30 8.48 -13.12
N ALA A 134 11.70 7.51 -13.81
CA ALA A 134 12.23 6.14 -13.88
C ALA A 134 13.65 6.10 -14.49
N LYS A 135 13.93 6.96 -15.47
CA LYS A 135 15.21 6.97 -16.16
C LYS A 135 16.34 7.66 -15.38
N TYR A 136 16.03 8.75 -14.67
CA TYR A 136 17.06 9.64 -14.13
C TYR A 136 17.08 9.72 -12.60
N PHE A 137 15.98 9.40 -11.95
CA PHE A 137 15.80 9.60 -10.51
C PHE A 137 15.44 8.33 -9.74
N TYR A 138 14.97 7.28 -10.45
CA TYR A 138 14.62 6.04 -9.78
C TYR A 138 15.88 5.29 -9.34
N SER A 139 15.89 4.90 -8.09
CA SER A 139 16.88 4.00 -7.50
C SER A 139 16.13 2.97 -6.65
N GLU A 140 16.40 1.70 -6.88
CA GLU A 140 15.81 0.60 -6.09
C GLU A 140 16.20 0.75 -4.62
N GLU A 141 17.46 1.03 -4.37
CA GLU A 141 17.98 1.23 -3.00
C GLU A 141 17.28 2.40 -2.29
N GLN A 142 17.12 3.55 -2.96
CA GLN A 142 16.37 4.66 -2.38
C GLN A 142 14.91 4.30 -2.16
N SER A 143 14.30 3.56 -3.06
CA SER A 143 12.91 3.12 -2.95
C SER A 143 12.71 2.15 -1.78
N LEU A 144 13.68 1.27 -1.56
CA LEU A 144 13.73 0.39 -0.40
C LEU A 144 13.88 1.20 0.89
N VAL A 145 14.87 2.11 0.96
CA VAL A 145 15.10 2.98 2.11
C VAL A 145 13.83 3.74 2.49
N GLU A 146 13.20 4.43 1.54
CA GLU A 146 12.00 5.20 1.80
C GLU A 146 10.82 4.32 2.24
N SER A 147 10.72 3.09 1.70
CA SER A 147 9.70 2.13 2.15
C SER A 147 9.93 1.71 3.60
N LEU A 148 11.17 1.38 3.97
CA LEU A 148 11.52 1.01 5.34
C LEU A 148 11.33 2.19 6.32
N GLU A 149 11.66 3.41 5.92
CA GLU A 149 11.41 4.61 6.72
C GLU A 149 9.91 4.85 6.94
N ASN A 150 9.08 4.62 5.93
CA ASN A 150 7.63 4.71 6.05
C ASN A 150 7.07 3.65 7.00
N ILE A 151 7.58 2.43 6.96
CA ILE A 151 7.23 1.36 7.91
C ILE A 151 7.62 1.78 9.33
N LEU A 152 8.86 2.21 9.55
CA LEU A 152 9.34 2.67 10.85
C LEU A 152 8.50 3.84 11.39
N ARG A 153 8.13 4.79 10.54
CA ARG A 153 7.26 5.91 10.91
C ARG A 153 5.94 5.42 11.48
N VAL A 154 5.30 4.45 10.84
CA VAL A 154 4.04 3.86 11.34
C VAL A 154 4.28 3.09 12.63
N GLN A 155 5.34 2.29 12.72
CA GLN A 155 5.68 1.51 13.93
C GLN A 155 5.95 2.42 15.13
N TYR A 156 6.73 3.50 14.94
CA TYR A 156 6.99 4.48 16.01
C TYR A 156 5.72 5.22 16.42
N TYR A 157 4.86 5.58 15.46
CA TYR A 157 3.57 6.16 15.77
C TYR A 157 2.71 5.22 16.61
N CYS A 158 2.59 3.96 16.21
CA CYS A 158 1.87 2.94 16.97
C CYS A 158 2.46 2.76 18.38
N SER A 159 3.78 2.66 18.48
CA SER A 159 4.47 2.52 19.77
C SER A 159 4.20 3.71 20.70
N SER A 160 4.29 4.95 20.19
CA SER A 160 4.05 6.18 20.98
C SER A 160 2.62 6.27 21.50
N ARG A 161 1.65 5.71 20.77
CA ARG A 161 0.22 5.69 21.12
C ARG A 161 -0.23 4.38 21.79
N LYS A 162 0.68 3.42 21.98
CA LYS A 162 0.40 2.07 22.48
C LYS A 162 -0.65 1.33 21.64
N ILE A 163 -0.63 1.56 20.32
CA ILE A 163 -1.48 0.90 19.36
C ILE A 163 -0.82 -0.41 18.96
N GLN A 164 -1.55 -1.52 19.07
CA GLN A 164 -1.10 -2.81 18.58
C GLN A 164 -1.15 -2.81 17.05
N ASN A 165 -0.15 -3.44 16.43
CA ASN A 165 -0.07 -3.43 14.98
C ASN A 165 0.37 -4.78 14.41
N ILE A 166 -0.26 -5.13 13.30
CA ILE A 166 -0.01 -6.30 12.46
C ILE A 166 0.42 -5.78 11.10
N MET A 167 1.51 -6.31 10.55
CA MET A 167 2.02 -5.89 9.26
C MET A 167 2.38 -7.10 8.39
N PHE A 168 2.24 -6.95 7.09
CA PHE A 168 2.68 -7.94 6.10
C PHE A 168 2.89 -7.28 4.75
N TRP A 169 3.65 -7.95 3.88
CA TRP A 169 3.84 -7.53 2.50
C TRP A 169 2.78 -8.16 1.59
N TRP A 170 2.57 -7.57 0.43
CA TRP A 170 1.69 -8.15 -0.58
C TRP A 170 2.31 -9.41 -1.23
N LYS A 171 3.65 -9.48 -1.32
CA LYS A 171 4.46 -10.64 -1.71
C LYS A 171 5.84 -10.53 -1.08
N LYS A 172 6.72 -11.51 -1.28
CA LYS A 172 8.14 -11.50 -0.85
C LYS A 172 8.95 -10.39 -1.53
N GLU A 173 8.62 -9.15 -1.20
CA GLU A 173 9.14 -7.97 -1.87
C GLU A 173 10.63 -7.75 -1.61
N LEU A 174 11.12 -8.12 -0.43
CA LEU A 174 12.48 -7.80 0.00
C LEU A 174 13.51 -8.89 -0.27
N GLU A 175 13.11 -10.11 -0.59
CA GLU A 175 14.04 -11.24 -0.79
C GLU A 175 14.95 -11.07 -2.01
N ASN A 176 14.53 -10.29 -2.99
CA ASN A 176 15.22 -10.12 -4.26
C ASN A 176 16.10 -8.86 -4.33
N TYR A 177 16.23 -8.12 -3.22
CA TYR A 177 17.02 -6.89 -3.19
C TYR A 177 18.36 -7.09 -2.49
N GLU A 178 19.43 -6.71 -3.18
CA GLU A 178 20.74 -6.59 -2.58
C GLU A 178 20.80 -5.31 -1.73
N MET A 179 20.60 -5.49 -0.41
CA MET A 179 20.57 -4.38 0.54
C MET A 179 21.97 -3.81 0.78
N SER A 180 22.10 -2.50 0.67
CA SER A 180 23.28 -1.78 1.17
C SER A 180 23.41 -1.92 2.68
N ARG A 181 24.55 -1.47 3.24
CA ARG A 181 24.73 -1.42 4.68
C ARG A 181 23.65 -0.57 5.37
N TYR A 182 23.22 0.52 4.73
CA TYR A 182 22.25 1.44 5.32
C TYR A 182 20.84 0.85 5.32
N SER A 183 20.35 0.35 4.18
CA SER A 183 19.03 -0.29 4.11
C SER A 183 18.92 -1.54 4.98
N LYS A 184 20.02 -2.31 5.11
CA LYS A 184 20.08 -3.44 6.03
C LYS A 184 19.92 -3.01 7.49
N GLN A 185 20.58 -1.94 7.91
CA GLN A 185 20.41 -1.39 9.25
C GLN A 185 18.98 -0.89 9.51
N LEU A 186 18.34 -0.25 8.53
CA LEU A 186 16.94 0.15 8.64
C LEU A 186 16.02 -1.07 8.74
N TYR A 187 16.25 -2.09 7.93
CA TYR A 187 15.45 -3.32 7.97
C TYR A 187 15.56 -4.01 9.34
N GLU A 188 16.77 -4.09 9.90
CA GLU A 188 16.97 -4.60 11.26
C GLU A 188 16.22 -3.78 12.32
N GLN A 189 16.12 -2.46 12.15
CA GLN A 189 15.30 -1.61 13.02
C GLN A 189 13.80 -1.90 12.88
N VAL A 190 13.32 -2.09 11.66
CA VAL A 190 11.92 -2.49 11.38
C VAL A 190 11.57 -3.79 12.09
N LEU A 191 12.46 -4.79 12.03
CA LEU A 191 12.23 -6.10 12.68
C LEU A 191 12.31 -6.06 14.21
N LYS A 192 13.02 -5.08 14.80
CA LYS A 192 13.13 -4.91 16.26
C LYS A 192 11.91 -4.24 16.90
N GLN A 193 11.01 -3.65 16.12
CA GLN A 193 9.82 -3.02 16.66
C GLN A 193 8.81 -4.05 17.15
N ASN A 194 7.98 -3.64 18.11
CA ASN A 194 6.89 -4.48 18.63
C ASN A 194 5.72 -4.53 17.62
N THR A 195 5.93 -5.28 16.54
CA THR A 195 5.01 -5.48 15.43
C THR A 195 4.80 -6.97 15.21
N VAL A 196 3.57 -7.40 15.05
CA VAL A 196 3.28 -8.76 14.61
C VAL A 196 3.44 -8.81 13.09
N TRP A 197 4.50 -9.46 12.62
CA TRP A 197 4.70 -9.70 11.20
C TRP A 197 4.02 -11.00 10.78
N LEU A 198 3.20 -10.91 9.73
CA LEU A 198 2.57 -12.09 9.11
C LEU A 198 3.36 -12.47 7.85
N GLU A 199 3.17 -13.71 7.45
CA GLU A 199 3.54 -14.16 6.11
C GLU A 199 2.87 -13.27 5.06
N ASP A 200 3.58 -12.98 3.98
CA ASP A 200 3.03 -12.16 2.89
C ASP A 200 1.87 -12.89 2.18
N LEU A 201 0.90 -12.10 1.76
CA LEU A 201 -0.33 -12.61 1.16
C LEU A 201 -0.07 -13.47 -0.09
N GLY A 202 0.86 -13.03 -0.95
CA GLY A 202 1.14 -13.71 -2.21
C GLY A 202 1.76 -15.08 -2.00
N SER A 203 2.79 -15.18 -1.15
CA SER A 203 3.44 -16.46 -0.84
C SER A 203 2.47 -17.42 -0.18
N TRP A 204 1.72 -16.92 0.80
CA TRP A 204 0.72 -17.75 1.45
C TRP A 204 -0.30 -18.32 0.44
N CYS A 205 -0.79 -17.48 -0.49
CA CYS A 205 -1.74 -17.95 -1.52
C CYS A 205 -1.11 -18.99 -2.45
N ILE A 206 0.16 -18.82 -2.84
CA ILE A 206 0.87 -19.81 -3.68
C ILE A 206 1.02 -21.14 -2.95
N GLU A 207 1.34 -21.14 -1.67
CA GLU A 207 1.58 -22.34 -0.89
C GLU A 207 0.29 -23.06 -0.49
N ASN A 208 -0.81 -22.31 -0.32
CA ASN A 208 -2.06 -22.85 0.27
C ASN A 208 -3.25 -22.86 -0.69
N THR A 209 -3.09 -22.36 -1.93
CA THR A 209 -4.15 -22.31 -2.94
C THR A 209 -3.61 -22.69 -4.32
N ASP A 210 -4.40 -22.47 -5.35
CA ASP A 210 -4.03 -22.70 -6.76
C ASP A 210 -3.38 -21.48 -7.45
N LEU A 211 -3.07 -20.41 -6.71
CA LEU A 211 -2.39 -19.24 -7.27
C LEU A 211 -0.97 -19.63 -7.70
N LEU A 212 -0.59 -19.22 -8.90
CA LEU A 212 0.73 -19.48 -9.44
C LEU A 212 1.63 -18.25 -9.31
N GLN A 213 2.93 -18.47 -9.09
CA GLN A 213 3.93 -17.38 -9.02
C GLN A 213 3.88 -16.47 -10.25
N LYS A 214 3.72 -17.03 -11.45
CA LYS A 214 3.61 -16.27 -12.69
C LYS A 214 2.45 -15.29 -12.70
N ASP A 215 1.33 -15.63 -12.06
CA ASP A 215 0.15 -14.77 -12.02
C ASP A 215 0.44 -13.51 -11.21
N LEU A 216 1.11 -13.64 -10.07
CA LEU A 216 1.58 -12.48 -9.29
C LEU A 216 2.62 -11.65 -10.04
N ASP A 217 3.54 -12.28 -10.75
CA ASP A 217 4.58 -11.59 -11.51
C ASP A 217 4.01 -10.83 -12.72
N GLU A 218 2.92 -11.33 -13.30
CA GLU A 218 2.14 -10.64 -14.32
C GLU A 218 1.24 -9.52 -13.75
N GLY A 219 1.18 -9.38 -12.42
CA GLY A 219 0.40 -8.36 -11.72
C GLY A 219 -1.06 -8.74 -11.46
N ASN A 220 -1.40 -10.01 -11.61
CA ASN A 220 -2.72 -10.53 -11.26
C ASN A 220 -2.90 -10.52 -9.74
N HIS A 221 -4.12 -10.27 -9.31
CA HIS A 221 -4.48 -10.30 -7.90
C HIS A 221 -4.96 -11.70 -7.51
N PRO A 222 -4.75 -12.13 -6.26
CA PRO A 222 -5.46 -13.27 -5.71
C PRO A 222 -6.98 -13.10 -5.87
N THR A 223 -7.68 -14.19 -6.04
CA THR A 223 -9.14 -14.20 -6.11
C THR A 223 -9.77 -13.83 -4.78
N LEU A 224 -11.07 -13.51 -4.78
CA LEU A 224 -11.81 -13.24 -3.56
C LEU A 224 -11.69 -14.40 -2.54
N GLU A 225 -11.79 -15.64 -3.01
CA GLU A 225 -11.71 -16.83 -2.16
C GLU A 225 -10.32 -16.97 -1.53
N GLN A 226 -9.26 -16.69 -2.29
CA GLN A 226 -7.89 -16.70 -1.79
C GLN A 226 -7.67 -15.61 -0.73
N HIS A 227 -8.16 -14.39 -0.98
CA HIS A 227 -8.15 -13.30 0.02
C HIS A 227 -8.91 -13.68 1.30
N GLN A 228 -10.09 -14.27 1.18
CA GLN A 228 -10.90 -14.70 2.33
C GLN A 228 -10.22 -15.82 3.11
N SER A 229 -9.62 -16.78 2.42
CA SER A 229 -8.88 -17.87 3.05
C SER A 229 -7.68 -17.37 3.85
N TYR A 230 -6.91 -16.45 3.27
CA TYR A 230 -5.82 -15.78 3.96
C TYR A 230 -6.31 -15.02 5.21
N ALA A 231 -7.39 -14.26 5.07
CA ALA A 231 -7.97 -13.54 6.20
C ALA A 231 -8.36 -14.46 7.36
N ARG A 232 -9.07 -15.57 7.06
CA ARG A 232 -9.54 -16.53 8.08
C ARG A 232 -8.42 -17.31 8.74
N GLN A 233 -7.37 -17.67 7.99
CA GLN A 233 -6.31 -18.54 8.49
C GLN A 233 -5.13 -17.79 9.08
N VAL A 234 -4.89 -16.54 8.67
CA VAL A 234 -3.72 -15.76 9.07
C VAL A 234 -4.09 -14.49 9.82
N VAL A 235 -4.95 -13.63 9.23
CA VAL A 235 -5.19 -12.28 9.77
C VAL A 235 -6.08 -12.32 11.02
N LEU A 236 -7.26 -12.96 10.93
CA LEU A 236 -8.23 -13.02 12.05
C LEU A 236 -7.68 -13.71 13.30
N PRO A 237 -6.96 -14.85 13.20
CA PRO A 237 -6.32 -15.45 14.37
C PRO A 237 -5.26 -14.54 15.01
N SER A 238 -4.58 -13.73 14.19
CA SER A 238 -3.57 -12.81 14.71
C SER A 238 -4.20 -11.58 15.39
N ILE A 239 -5.32 -11.07 14.87
CA ILE A 239 -6.12 -10.04 15.54
C ILE A 239 -6.62 -10.59 16.90
N SER A 240 -7.18 -11.80 16.92
CA SER A 240 -7.74 -12.41 18.14
C SER A 240 -6.71 -12.58 19.26
N LYS A 241 -5.43 -12.80 18.93
CA LYS A 241 -4.34 -12.89 19.92
C LYS A 241 -3.98 -11.54 20.55
N LEU A 242 -4.34 -10.44 19.92
CA LEU A 242 -4.09 -9.09 20.40
C LEU A 242 -5.28 -8.50 21.18
N MET A 243 -6.43 -9.12 21.11
CA MET A 243 -7.64 -8.73 21.85
C MET A 243 -7.65 -9.26 23.28
#